data_aa4e56d9b1b55ec0561a4e804a397652
#
_entry.id   aa4e56d9b1b55ec0561a4e804a397652
#
_cell.length_a   1.000
_cell.length_b   1.000
_cell.length_c   1.000
_cell.angle_alpha   90.00
_cell.angle_beta   90.00
_cell.angle_gamma   90.00
#
_symmetry.space_group_name_H-M   'P 1'
#
loop_
_entity.id
_entity.type
_entity.pdbx_description
1 polymer ?
#
loop_
_entity_poly.entity_id
_entity_poly.type
_entity_poly.pdbx_seq_one_letter_code
_entity_poly.pdbx_strand_id
1 'polypeptide(L)'
;MKDYLKLLRVKHYIKNFLVFVPLFFGGEMLSISKMGTACLGFLAFSAISSAIYILNDLQDIEKDRKHPTKCKRPLASGRIKKEAALVMLGVCICFAAMISVLLGSPTSVIYLALYFALNVAYSMGLKNKPIIDVVILASGFVLRIY
;
A
#
# COMPACT_ATOMS: atom_id res chain seq x y z
N MET A 1 1.96 12.91 15.83
CA MET A 1 0.87 12.11 15.25
C MET A 1 0.58 12.46 13.79
N LYS A 2 0.39 13.73 13.42
CA LYS A 2 0.12 14.16 12.02
C LYS A 2 1.17 13.72 11.00
N ASP A 3 2.45 13.70 11.36
CA ASP A 3 3.53 13.30 10.44
C ASP A 3 3.55 11.79 10.15
N TYR A 4 3.17 10.96 11.12
CA TYR A 4 3.01 9.52 10.91
C TYR A 4 1.86 9.19 9.96
N LEU A 5 0.71 9.90 10.10
CA LEU A 5 -0.41 9.76 9.15
C LEU A 5 -0.04 10.23 7.74
N LYS A 6 0.84 11.25 7.62
CA LYS A 6 1.39 11.67 6.33
C LYS A 6 2.34 10.64 5.73
N LEU A 7 3.16 9.99 6.56
CA LEU A 7 4.07 8.93 6.13
C LEU A 7 3.31 7.71 5.63
N LEU A 8 2.26 7.28 6.35
CA LEU A 8 1.35 6.20 5.96
C LEU A 8 0.50 6.54 4.72
N ARG A 9 0.43 7.82 4.35
CA ARG A 9 -0.39 8.32 3.24
C ARG A 9 -1.85 7.90 3.32
N VAL A 10 -2.46 7.99 4.50
CA VAL A 10 -3.84 7.58 4.76
C VAL A 10 -4.85 8.17 3.75
N LYS A 11 -4.60 9.39 3.24
CA LYS A 11 -5.44 10.01 2.20
C LYS A 11 -5.51 9.19 0.89
N HIS A 12 -4.53 8.33 0.62
CA HIS A 12 -4.51 7.48 -0.56
C HIS A 12 -5.28 6.16 -0.38
N TYR A 13 -5.75 5.85 0.82
CA TYR A 13 -6.56 4.65 1.09
C TYR A 13 -7.88 4.65 0.32
N ILE A 14 -8.35 5.81 -0.13
CA ILE A 14 -9.53 5.92 -0.99
C ILE A 14 -9.43 5.01 -2.22
N LYS A 15 -8.22 4.80 -2.76
CA LYS A 15 -8.00 3.90 -3.90
C LYS A 15 -8.24 2.43 -3.55
N ASN A 16 -8.11 2.07 -2.28
CA ASN A 16 -8.28 0.70 -1.80
C ASN A 16 -9.77 0.33 -1.63
N PHE A 17 -10.71 1.31 -1.73
CA PHE A 17 -12.14 1.04 -1.81
C PHE A 17 -12.53 0.18 -3.02
N LEU A 18 -11.65 0.05 -4.02
CA LEU A 18 -11.84 -0.88 -5.12
C LEU A 18 -12.01 -2.33 -4.67
N VAL A 19 -11.53 -2.70 -3.48
CA VAL A 19 -11.76 -4.02 -2.85
C VAL A 19 -13.26 -4.31 -2.66
N PHE A 20 -14.11 -3.27 -2.55
CA PHE A 20 -15.56 -3.42 -2.41
C PHE A 20 -16.30 -3.55 -3.74
N VAL A 21 -15.63 -3.34 -4.88
CA VAL A 21 -16.24 -3.38 -6.21
C VAL A 21 -16.89 -4.74 -6.53
N PRO A 22 -16.21 -5.89 -6.30
CA PRO A 22 -16.84 -7.20 -6.52
C PRO A 22 -18.08 -7.43 -5.66
N LEU A 23 -18.06 -6.92 -4.41
CA LEU A 23 -19.18 -7.04 -3.49
C LEU A 23 -20.41 -6.25 -3.98
N PHE A 24 -20.15 -5.05 -4.53
CA PHE A 24 -21.20 -4.20 -5.08
C PHE A 24 -21.85 -4.83 -6.32
N PHE A 25 -21.04 -5.22 -7.31
CA PHE A 25 -21.56 -5.80 -8.56
C PHE A 25 -22.07 -7.21 -8.40
N GLY A 26 -21.61 -7.96 -7.38
CA GLY A 26 -22.13 -9.29 -7.03
C GLY A 26 -23.45 -9.28 -6.28
N GLY A 27 -24.00 -8.10 -5.94
CA GLY A 27 -25.26 -8.01 -5.17
C GLY A 27 -25.14 -8.45 -3.72
N GLU A 28 -23.92 -8.56 -3.19
CA GLU A 28 -23.62 -9.18 -1.89
C GLU A 28 -23.38 -8.15 -0.77
N MET A 29 -23.71 -6.88 -1.02
CA MET A 29 -23.49 -5.77 -0.07
C MET A 29 -24.16 -5.97 1.29
N LEU A 30 -25.27 -6.71 1.33
CA LEU A 30 -26.01 -6.98 2.57
C LEU A 30 -25.52 -8.23 3.32
N SER A 31 -24.56 -8.97 2.77
CA SER A 31 -23.96 -10.13 3.43
C SER A 31 -22.91 -9.65 4.45
N ILE A 32 -23.24 -9.78 5.75
CA ILE A 32 -22.35 -9.36 6.85
C ILE A 32 -20.99 -10.09 6.76
N SER A 33 -20.99 -11.38 6.44
CA SER A 33 -19.76 -12.17 6.31
C SER A 33 -18.86 -11.65 5.19
N LYS A 34 -19.42 -11.43 3.99
CA LYS A 34 -18.68 -10.94 2.82
C LYS A 34 -18.21 -9.48 3.01
N MET A 35 -19.04 -8.65 3.65
CA MET A 35 -18.67 -7.30 4.03
C MET A 35 -17.48 -7.30 5.00
N GLY A 36 -17.50 -8.21 6.01
CA GLY A 36 -16.37 -8.38 6.93
C GLY A 36 -15.08 -8.77 6.21
N THR A 37 -15.15 -9.71 5.27
CA THR A 37 -14.02 -10.13 4.42
C THR A 37 -13.48 -8.96 3.60
N ALA A 38 -14.35 -8.18 2.97
CA ALA A 38 -13.95 -7.00 2.19
C ALA A 38 -13.30 -5.91 3.06
N CYS A 39 -13.80 -5.68 4.28
CA CYS A 39 -13.20 -4.76 5.25
C CYS A 39 -11.79 -5.22 5.66
N LEU A 40 -11.59 -6.51 5.93
CA LEU A 40 -10.27 -7.07 6.21
C LEU A 40 -9.34 -6.91 5.01
N GLY A 41 -9.80 -7.21 3.80
CA GLY A 41 -9.06 -6.98 2.56
C GLY A 41 -8.65 -5.51 2.40
N PHE A 42 -9.57 -4.58 2.62
CA PHE A 42 -9.29 -3.14 2.60
C PHE A 42 -8.18 -2.74 3.59
N LEU A 43 -8.22 -3.27 4.81
CA LEU A 43 -7.20 -3.01 5.82
C LEU A 43 -5.84 -3.60 5.42
N ALA A 44 -5.82 -4.84 4.90
CA ALA A 44 -4.59 -5.48 4.42
C ALA A 44 -3.95 -4.70 3.27
N PHE A 45 -4.73 -4.32 2.24
CA PHE A 45 -4.24 -3.49 1.13
C PHE A 45 -3.80 -2.09 1.59
N SER A 46 -4.46 -1.50 2.56
CA SER A 46 -4.07 -0.20 3.12
C SER A 46 -2.74 -0.28 3.85
N ALA A 47 -2.52 -1.34 4.64
CA ALA A 47 -1.27 -1.58 5.34
C ALA A 47 -0.12 -1.82 4.36
N ILE A 48 -0.29 -2.71 3.36
CA ILE A 48 0.76 -2.99 2.38
C ILE A 48 1.06 -1.79 1.49
N SER A 49 0.06 -0.98 1.13
CA SER A 49 0.26 0.28 0.41
C SER A 49 1.09 1.27 1.22
N SER A 50 0.83 1.37 2.53
CA SER A 50 1.63 2.22 3.42
C SER A 50 3.08 1.73 3.51
N ALA A 51 3.31 0.42 3.61
CA ALA A 51 4.65 -0.17 3.58
C ALA A 51 5.41 0.23 2.31
N ILE A 52 4.76 0.15 1.14
CA ILE A 52 5.33 0.54 -0.15
C ILE A 52 5.70 2.03 -0.15
N TYR A 53 4.82 2.91 0.35
CA TYR A 53 5.11 4.35 0.41
C TYR A 53 6.25 4.67 1.37
N ILE A 54 6.32 4.00 2.52
CA ILE A 54 7.44 4.17 3.46
C ILE A 54 8.74 3.73 2.80
N LEU A 55 8.76 2.57 2.12
CA LEU A 55 9.92 2.07 1.41
C LEU A 55 10.41 3.06 0.35
N ASN A 56 9.48 3.59 -0.46
CA ASN A 56 9.79 4.60 -1.47
C ASN A 56 10.36 5.87 -0.86
N ASP A 57 9.74 6.38 0.21
CA ASP A 57 10.21 7.59 0.88
C ASP A 57 11.58 7.36 1.56
N LEU A 58 11.89 6.14 2.03
CA LEU A 58 13.22 5.78 2.54
C LEU A 58 14.30 5.76 1.45
N GLN A 59 13.98 5.22 0.27
CA GLN A 59 14.91 5.17 -0.86
C GLN A 59 15.20 6.55 -1.46
N ASP A 60 14.20 7.42 -1.49
CA ASP A 60 14.28 8.70 -2.17
C ASP A 60 14.63 9.89 -1.23
N ILE A 61 15.06 9.67 0.03
CA ILE A 61 15.32 10.75 1.01
C ILE A 61 16.20 11.86 0.43
N GLU A 62 17.34 11.51 -0.17
CA GLU A 62 18.29 12.51 -0.67
C GLU A 62 17.77 13.26 -1.89
N LYS A 63 17.00 12.58 -2.75
CA LYS A 63 16.33 13.20 -3.91
C LYS A 63 15.21 14.14 -3.45
N ASP A 64 14.43 13.68 -2.47
CA ASP A 64 13.32 14.44 -1.93
C ASP A 64 13.78 15.71 -1.20
N ARG A 65 14.92 15.68 -0.52
CA ARG A 65 15.52 16.87 0.11
C ARG A 65 15.82 17.98 -0.88
N LYS A 66 16.24 17.62 -2.09
CA LYS A 66 16.57 18.58 -3.17
C LYS A 66 15.35 19.07 -3.95
N HIS A 67 14.18 18.44 -3.74
CA HIS A 67 12.97 18.75 -4.50
C HIS A 67 12.16 19.88 -3.84
N PRO A 68 11.66 20.89 -4.58
CA PRO A 68 10.98 22.08 -4.02
C PRO A 68 9.79 21.76 -3.11
N THR A 69 9.02 20.71 -3.40
CA THR A 69 7.82 20.34 -2.64
C THR A 69 8.00 19.10 -1.78
N LYS A 70 8.78 18.12 -2.27
CA LYS A 70 8.98 16.84 -1.58
C LYS A 70 9.89 16.93 -0.36
N CYS A 71 10.72 17.99 -0.25
CA CYS A 71 11.51 18.26 0.96
C CYS A 71 10.66 18.41 2.22
N LYS A 72 9.36 18.68 2.08
CA LYS A 72 8.39 18.76 3.19
C LYS A 72 7.88 17.38 3.65
N ARG A 73 8.27 16.28 3.00
CA ARG A 73 7.91 14.92 3.45
C ARG A 73 8.53 14.61 4.81
N PRO A 74 7.87 13.82 5.68
CA PRO A 74 8.33 13.56 7.05
C PRO A 74 9.75 13.02 7.15
N LEU A 75 10.16 12.12 6.24
CA LEU A 75 11.52 11.55 6.20
C LEU A 75 12.54 12.52 5.61
N ALA A 76 12.21 13.16 4.50
CA ALA A 76 13.12 14.14 3.85
C ALA A 76 13.41 15.34 4.75
N SER A 77 12.40 15.83 5.48
CA SER A 77 12.51 16.95 6.43
C SER A 77 13.15 16.57 7.78
N GLY A 78 13.42 15.28 8.03
CA GLY A 78 13.98 14.80 9.29
C GLY A 78 13.01 14.77 10.48
N ARG A 79 11.71 15.06 10.27
CA ARG A 79 10.70 15.00 11.35
C ARG A 79 10.42 13.59 11.85
N ILE A 80 10.66 12.58 11.01
CA ILE A 80 10.63 11.17 11.37
C ILE A 80 12.02 10.60 11.07
N LYS A 81 12.60 9.92 12.05
CA LYS A 81 13.89 9.23 11.90
C LYS A 81 13.74 7.98 11.02
N LYS A 82 14.83 7.59 10.35
CA LYS A 82 14.86 6.40 9.48
C LYS A 82 14.49 5.13 10.25
N GLU A 83 14.98 5.00 11.48
CA GLU A 83 14.72 3.85 12.36
C GLU A 83 13.23 3.72 12.67
N ALA A 84 12.57 4.83 12.99
CA ALA A 84 11.13 4.85 13.25
C ALA A 84 10.32 4.46 12.00
N ALA A 85 10.75 4.90 10.83
CA ALA A 85 10.11 4.54 9.57
C ALA A 85 10.30 3.05 9.23
N LEU A 86 11.48 2.47 9.51
CA LEU A 86 11.73 1.03 9.34
C LEU A 86 10.87 0.18 10.28
N VAL A 87 10.70 0.59 11.53
CA VAL A 87 9.79 -0.07 12.47
C VAL A 87 8.36 -0.02 11.94
N MET A 88 7.90 1.15 11.46
CA MET A 88 6.56 1.28 10.88
C MET A 88 6.38 0.43 9.61
N LEU A 89 7.39 0.34 8.77
CA LEU A 89 7.41 -0.53 7.60
C LEU A 89 7.16 -1.99 8.02
N GLY A 90 7.93 -2.47 8.99
CA GLY A 90 7.78 -3.83 9.55
C GLY A 90 6.39 -4.06 10.13
N VAL A 91 5.88 -3.12 10.93
CA VAL A 91 4.52 -3.20 11.51
C VAL A 91 3.45 -3.29 10.41
N CYS A 92 3.54 -2.48 9.36
CA CYS A 92 2.59 -2.53 8.24
C CYS A 92 2.62 -3.88 7.52
N ILE A 93 3.79 -4.44 7.25
CA ILE A 93 3.95 -5.75 6.60
C ILE A 93 3.39 -6.86 7.49
N CYS A 94 3.76 -6.90 8.77
CA CYS A 94 3.28 -7.90 9.72
C CYS A 94 1.75 -7.82 9.87
N PHE A 95 1.19 -6.62 9.94
CA PHE A 95 -0.26 -6.42 10.04
C PHE A 95 -0.99 -6.91 8.79
N ALA A 96 -0.49 -6.61 7.59
CA ALA A 96 -1.05 -7.12 6.35
C ALA A 96 -0.98 -8.66 6.26
N ALA A 97 0.16 -9.25 6.65
CA ALA A 97 0.33 -10.70 6.69
C ALA A 97 -0.62 -11.37 7.69
N MET A 98 -0.76 -10.81 8.88
CA MET A 98 -1.69 -11.30 9.90
C MET A 98 -3.13 -11.32 9.38
N ILE A 99 -3.59 -10.23 8.76
CA ILE A 99 -4.94 -10.18 8.18
C ILE A 99 -5.09 -11.21 7.06
N SER A 100 -4.07 -11.40 6.20
CA SER A 100 -4.11 -12.39 5.13
C SER A 100 -4.27 -13.82 5.66
N VAL A 101 -3.63 -14.13 6.79
CA VAL A 101 -3.80 -15.41 7.49
C VAL A 101 -5.21 -15.54 8.06
N LEU A 102 -5.74 -14.48 8.68
CA LEU A 102 -7.11 -14.45 9.22
C LEU A 102 -8.18 -14.65 8.13
N LEU A 103 -7.94 -14.18 6.90
CA LEU A 103 -8.82 -14.41 5.76
C LEU A 103 -8.88 -15.89 5.35
N GLY A 104 -7.92 -16.71 5.78
CA GLY A 104 -7.90 -18.17 5.54
C GLY A 104 -7.77 -18.57 4.08
N SER A 105 -7.47 -17.61 3.18
CA SER A 105 -7.35 -17.86 1.75
C SER A 105 -5.90 -17.72 1.30
N PRO A 106 -5.26 -18.79 0.80
CA PRO A 106 -3.91 -18.69 0.24
C PRO A 106 -3.83 -17.71 -0.93
N THR A 107 -4.93 -17.54 -1.64
CA THR A 107 -5.06 -16.58 -2.76
C THR A 107 -4.84 -15.14 -2.30
N SER A 108 -5.39 -14.77 -1.14
CA SER A 108 -5.20 -13.42 -0.56
C SER A 108 -3.73 -13.12 -0.27
N VAL A 109 -2.99 -14.10 0.24
CA VAL A 109 -1.54 -13.97 0.50
C VAL A 109 -0.78 -13.76 -0.81
N ILE A 110 -1.12 -14.54 -1.85
CA ILE A 110 -0.48 -14.46 -3.17
C ILE A 110 -0.72 -13.08 -3.78
N TYR A 111 -1.96 -12.58 -3.76
CA TYR A 111 -2.28 -11.26 -4.33
C TYR A 111 -1.58 -10.12 -3.60
N LEU A 112 -1.53 -10.14 -2.27
CA LEU A 112 -0.81 -9.13 -1.50
C LEU A 112 0.70 -9.18 -1.72
N ALA A 113 1.28 -10.40 -1.79
CA ALA A 113 2.70 -10.59 -2.07
C ALA A 113 3.05 -10.11 -3.49
N LEU A 114 2.22 -10.45 -4.49
CA LEU A 114 2.40 -10.00 -5.87
C LEU A 114 2.29 -8.48 -5.98
N TYR A 115 1.27 -7.88 -5.32
CA TYR A 115 1.11 -6.44 -5.27
C TYR A 115 2.32 -5.74 -4.65
N PHE A 116 2.83 -6.27 -3.54
CA PHE A 116 4.03 -5.74 -2.89
C PHE A 116 5.26 -5.86 -3.80
N ALA A 117 5.50 -7.06 -4.35
CA ALA A 117 6.65 -7.32 -5.21
C ALA A 117 6.67 -6.44 -6.46
N LEU A 118 5.53 -6.27 -7.15
CA LEU A 118 5.39 -5.39 -8.31
C LEU A 118 5.72 -3.93 -7.96
N ASN A 119 5.23 -3.44 -6.83
CA ASN A 119 5.48 -2.07 -6.42
C ASN A 119 6.93 -1.84 -5.93
N VAL A 120 7.56 -2.84 -5.31
CA VAL A 120 8.99 -2.80 -4.96
C VAL A 120 9.84 -2.79 -6.22
N ALA A 121 9.58 -3.68 -7.18
CA ALA A 121 10.28 -3.73 -8.46
C ALA A 121 10.13 -2.40 -9.23
N TYR A 122 8.92 -1.82 -9.22
CA TYR A 122 8.68 -0.48 -9.76
C TYR A 122 9.57 0.58 -9.10
N SER A 123 9.64 0.58 -7.78
CA SER A 123 10.45 1.52 -7.00
C SER A 123 11.95 1.41 -7.28
N MET A 124 12.43 0.18 -7.52
CA MET A 124 13.86 -0.12 -7.73
C MET A 124 14.39 0.24 -9.13
N GLY A 125 13.56 0.74 -10.06
CA GLY A 125 14.05 1.24 -11.35
C GLY A 125 13.12 1.08 -12.55
N LEU A 126 12.07 0.27 -12.45
CA LEU A 126 11.11 0.10 -13.55
C LEU A 126 10.32 1.37 -13.86
N LYS A 127 10.26 2.32 -12.92
CA LYS A 127 9.64 3.66 -13.08
C LYS A 127 10.26 4.50 -14.21
N ASN A 128 11.43 4.12 -14.72
CA ASN A 128 12.11 4.82 -15.80
C ASN A 128 11.67 4.37 -17.20
N LYS A 129 10.78 3.36 -17.30
CA LYS A 129 10.27 2.83 -18.57
C LYS A 129 8.76 3.10 -18.66
N PRO A 130 8.29 4.04 -19.52
CA PRO A 130 6.90 4.54 -19.52
C PRO A 130 5.84 3.45 -19.69
N ILE A 131 6.12 2.42 -20.52
CA ILE A 131 5.16 1.32 -20.76
C ILE A 131 5.02 0.45 -19.51
N ILE A 132 6.12 0.14 -18.82
CA ILE A 132 6.12 -0.69 -17.61
C ILE A 132 5.44 0.05 -16.46
N ASP A 133 5.61 1.37 -16.38
CA ASP A 133 4.91 2.23 -15.41
C ASP A 133 3.39 2.07 -15.50
N VAL A 134 2.83 2.20 -16.71
CA VAL A 134 1.39 2.05 -16.94
C VAL A 134 0.90 0.64 -16.58
N VAL A 135 1.64 -0.41 -16.98
CA VAL A 135 1.28 -1.80 -16.70
C VAL A 135 1.25 -2.09 -15.20
N ILE A 136 2.26 -1.64 -14.44
CA ILE A 136 2.32 -1.85 -12.99
C ILE A 136 1.20 -1.08 -12.28
N LEU A 137 0.91 0.16 -12.69
CA LEU A 137 -0.19 0.93 -12.14
C LEU A 137 -1.54 0.25 -12.42
N ALA A 138 -1.77 -0.21 -13.64
CA ALA A 138 -2.99 -0.92 -14.03
C ALA A 138 -3.15 -2.24 -13.27
N SER A 139 -2.10 -3.06 -13.18
CA SER A 139 -2.13 -4.32 -12.40
C SER A 139 -2.43 -4.08 -10.93
N GLY A 140 -1.91 -2.99 -10.35
CA GLY A 140 -2.24 -2.60 -8.98
C GLY A 140 -3.74 -2.32 -8.75
N PHE A 141 -4.46 -1.82 -9.76
CA PHE A 141 -5.92 -1.66 -9.68
C PHE A 141 -6.63 -3.00 -9.81
N VAL A 142 -6.22 -3.84 -10.77
CA VAL A 142 -6.82 -5.17 -10.99
C VAL A 142 -6.68 -6.05 -9.75
N LEU A 143 -5.48 -6.12 -9.15
CA LEU A 143 -5.21 -6.91 -7.94
C LEU A 143 -6.02 -6.48 -6.70
N ARG A 144 -6.60 -5.28 -6.70
CA ARG A 144 -7.51 -4.83 -5.64
C ARG A 144 -8.95 -5.30 -5.84
N ILE A 145 -9.30 -5.70 -7.06
CA ILE A 145 -10.66 -6.12 -7.43
C ILE A 145 -10.82 -7.63 -7.21
N TYR A 146 -9.75 -8.40 -7.37
CA TYR A 146 -9.74 -9.86 -7.19
C TYR A 146 -9.40 -10.26 -5.76
#